data_81b0d1dcffde845ed6eb35a20789a0b1
#
_entry.id   81b0d1dcffde845ed6eb35a20789a0b1
#
_cell.length_a   1.000
_cell.length_b   1.000
_cell.length_c   1.000
_cell.angle_alpha   90.00
_cell.angle_beta   90.00
_cell.angle_gamma   90.00
#
_symmetry.space_group_name_H-M   'P 1'
#
loop_
_entity.id
_entity.type
_entity.pdbx_description
1 polymer ?
#
loop_
_entity_poly.entity_id
_entity_poly.type
_entity_poly.pdbx_seq_one_letter_code
_entity_poly.pdbx_strand_id
1 'polypeptide(L)'
;MNILILTPLYKISGRESLERNTEVIHHFAKYWVNEPDVNVQVVNTYLNPGRNLLFLLKKGELKKYFTPFDYEVDGVKVHLVEVQQIPFQNKFWKFQNKTIRKAIEDVAETFRPDVILAHFPVRYTGVIDRVCENIPKIAVMHYTDLWISQKHIHQVESIGSKFDVTFTRSKSLLEESKKLGIKNLSDFIVYSGVPYAESRRSADIAFSKDNPVKLLYVGKLIERKHLDYVIKAMGQLKREKNLMLTVVGEGPEKQRFEDLSKKYEIEGQVRFIGKLTREEVYRAMGDADIFIMPSVEETLGLVYLEAMMNGCLTVGTKGEGIDGIIEDGKNGFLVDPGSEKSVVETLQRILRLPNDEIQQISLAATETGKAFNEPDMAKRYLNRIRQLVREKGGNA
;
A
#
# COMPACT_ATOMS: atom_id res chain seq x y z
N MET A 1 3.06 21.51 16.55
CA MET A 1 3.47 21.39 15.12
C MET A 1 2.25 21.12 14.25
N ASN A 2 2.03 21.94 13.22
CA ASN A 2 0.89 21.84 12.31
C ASN A 2 1.31 21.11 11.03
N ILE A 3 0.77 19.94 10.77
CA ILE A 3 1.09 19.10 9.61
C ILE A 3 -0.05 19.17 8.60
N LEU A 4 0.23 19.67 7.39
CA LEU A 4 -0.73 19.64 6.27
C LEU A 4 -0.40 18.48 5.33
N ILE A 5 -1.33 17.54 5.20
CA ILE A 5 -1.21 16.40 4.30
C ILE A 5 -1.96 16.69 2.99
N LEU A 6 -1.29 16.54 1.87
CA LEU A 6 -1.88 16.60 0.53
C LEU A 6 -1.94 15.19 -0.05
N THR A 7 -3.13 14.76 -0.49
CA THR A 7 -3.28 13.43 -1.08
C THR A 7 -4.51 13.35 -1.99
N PRO A 8 -4.48 12.60 -3.11
CA PRO A 8 -5.67 12.28 -3.90
C PRO A 8 -6.44 11.07 -3.38
N LEU A 9 -5.90 10.37 -2.37
CA LEU A 9 -6.47 9.14 -1.81
C LEU A 9 -6.49 9.22 -0.28
N TYR A 10 -7.69 9.30 0.31
CA TYR A 10 -7.87 9.35 1.76
C TYR A 10 -9.16 8.66 2.19
N LYS A 11 -9.28 8.32 3.48
CA LYS A 11 -10.52 7.82 4.08
C LYS A 11 -11.62 8.86 3.93
N ILE A 12 -12.74 8.49 3.31
CA ILE A 12 -13.87 9.38 3.05
C ILE A 12 -15.02 8.97 3.95
N SER A 13 -15.60 9.94 4.64
CA SER A 13 -16.80 9.80 5.46
C SER A 13 -17.93 10.71 4.94
N GLY A 14 -19.15 10.22 4.96
CA GLY A 14 -20.32 10.97 4.51
C GLY A 14 -20.56 11.03 3.00
N ARG A 15 -19.72 10.39 2.20
CA ARG A 15 -19.88 10.21 0.74
C ARG A 15 -19.38 8.84 0.31
N GLU A 16 -19.97 7.77 0.83
CA GLU A 16 -19.55 6.38 0.60
C GLU A 16 -19.68 5.93 -0.86
N SER A 17 -20.40 6.70 -1.70
CA SER A 17 -20.48 6.46 -3.14
C SER A 17 -19.17 6.74 -3.91
N LEU A 18 -18.17 7.33 -3.25
CA LEU A 18 -16.86 7.58 -3.86
C LEU A 18 -15.97 6.33 -3.73
N GLU A 19 -15.64 5.70 -4.85
CA GLU A 19 -15.00 4.37 -4.90
C GLU A 19 -13.52 4.33 -4.47
N ARG A 20 -12.83 5.49 -4.39
CA ARG A 20 -11.39 5.56 -4.10
C ARG A 20 -11.13 5.92 -2.64
N ASN A 21 -11.48 5.00 -1.76
CA ASN A 21 -11.26 5.12 -0.33
C ASN A 21 -10.01 4.31 0.09
N THR A 22 -9.10 4.89 0.86
CA THR A 22 -7.96 4.19 1.45
C THR A 22 -7.65 4.70 2.84
N GLU A 23 -7.33 3.81 3.74
CA GLU A 23 -6.94 4.14 5.12
C GLU A 23 -5.43 4.27 5.31
N VAL A 24 -4.63 3.92 4.30
CA VAL A 24 -3.16 3.83 4.40
C VAL A 24 -2.49 5.13 4.89
N ILE A 25 -2.98 6.29 4.42
CA ILE A 25 -2.45 7.59 4.86
C ILE A 25 -3.15 8.04 6.14
N HIS A 26 -4.44 7.71 6.27
CA HIS A 26 -5.24 8.03 7.44
C HIS A 26 -4.67 7.38 8.71
N HIS A 27 -4.11 6.16 8.61
CA HIS A 27 -3.48 5.48 9.75
C HIS A 27 -2.37 6.31 10.41
N PHE A 28 -1.58 7.08 9.67
CA PHE A 28 -0.62 7.99 10.28
C PHE A 28 -1.31 9.15 10.98
N ALA A 29 -2.22 9.83 10.27
CA ALA A 29 -2.89 11.02 10.76
C ALA A 29 -3.67 10.77 12.06
N LYS A 30 -4.41 9.64 12.16
CA LYS A 30 -5.18 9.28 13.36
C LYS A 30 -4.33 9.07 14.62
N TYR A 31 -3.06 8.65 14.47
CA TYR A 31 -2.15 8.55 15.60
C TYR A 31 -1.53 9.89 15.94
N TRP A 32 -1.22 10.72 14.94
CA TRP A 32 -0.56 12.01 15.14
C TRP A 32 -1.45 13.04 15.83
N VAL A 33 -2.77 13.06 15.56
CA VAL A 33 -3.69 13.98 16.25
C VAL A 33 -3.84 13.71 17.74
N ASN A 34 -3.40 12.54 18.22
CA ASN A 34 -3.37 12.22 19.64
C ASN A 34 -2.08 12.66 20.34
N GLU A 35 -1.07 13.16 19.58
CA GLU A 35 0.14 13.76 20.15
C GLU A 35 -0.16 15.18 20.61
N PRO A 36 0.19 15.58 21.86
CA PRO A 36 -0.27 16.84 22.47
C PRO A 36 0.16 18.09 21.72
N ASP A 37 1.26 18.03 21.00
CA ASP A 37 1.90 19.15 20.28
C ASP A 37 1.70 19.09 18.77
N VAL A 38 0.83 18.21 18.25
CA VAL A 38 0.62 17.99 16.82
C VAL A 38 -0.83 18.24 16.44
N ASN A 39 -1.01 19.07 15.42
CA ASN A 39 -2.29 19.23 14.73
C ASN A 39 -2.13 18.73 13.28
N VAL A 40 -3.14 18.04 12.77
CA VAL A 40 -3.13 17.51 11.41
C VAL A 40 -4.38 17.97 10.67
N GLN A 41 -4.18 18.49 9.46
CA GLN A 41 -5.26 18.66 8.49
C GLN A 41 -4.89 18.02 7.15
N VAL A 42 -5.90 17.63 6.40
CA VAL A 42 -5.74 16.96 5.11
C VAL A 42 -6.47 17.72 4.02
N VAL A 43 -5.78 17.99 2.92
CA VAL A 43 -6.42 18.38 1.66
C VAL A 43 -6.49 17.16 0.77
N ASN A 44 -7.69 16.57 0.65
CA ASN A 44 -7.95 15.43 -0.21
C ASN A 44 -8.38 15.92 -1.60
N THR A 45 -7.45 15.88 -2.56
CA THR A 45 -7.72 16.25 -3.96
C THR A 45 -8.26 15.05 -4.73
N TYR A 46 -9.45 14.60 -4.35
CA TYR A 46 -10.07 13.41 -4.91
C TYR A 46 -10.19 13.48 -6.43
N LEU A 47 -9.61 12.48 -7.10
CA LEU A 47 -9.73 12.33 -8.55
C LEU A 47 -11.04 11.62 -8.89
N ASN A 48 -12.00 12.38 -9.38
CA ASN A 48 -13.22 11.80 -9.93
C ASN A 48 -12.92 11.23 -11.32
N PRO A 49 -12.97 9.89 -11.55
CA PRO A 49 -12.79 9.29 -12.86
C PRO A 49 -14.04 9.55 -13.70
N GLY A 50 -14.15 10.77 -14.24
CA GLY A 50 -15.18 11.26 -15.12
C GLY A 50 -16.44 10.41 -15.26
N ARG A 51 -17.47 10.71 -14.51
CA ARG A 51 -18.83 10.35 -14.94
C ARG A 51 -19.13 11.18 -16.17
N ASN A 52 -18.81 10.59 -17.34
CA ASN A 52 -19.25 10.95 -18.68
C ASN A 52 -19.29 12.45 -19.06
N LEU A 53 -18.64 12.78 -20.17
CA LEU A 53 -18.78 14.02 -20.94
C LEU A 53 -20.25 14.44 -21.10
N LEU A 54 -21.22 13.52 -21.06
CA LEU A 54 -22.67 13.73 -21.02
C LEU A 54 -23.16 14.53 -19.80
N PHE A 55 -22.41 14.55 -18.69
CA PHE A 55 -22.78 15.36 -17.51
C PHE A 55 -22.49 16.86 -17.69
N LEU A 56 -21.60 17.23 -18.60
CA LEU A 56 -21.36 18.64 -18.97
C LEU A 56 -22.58 19.31 -19.60
N LEU A 57 -23.56 18.55 -20.06
CA LEU A 57 -24.78 19.05 -20.68
C LEU A 57 -25.90 19.41 -19.70
N LYS A 58 -25.81 19.01 -18.40
CA LYS A 58 -26.79 19.37 -17.37
C LYS A 58 -26.20 20.42 -16.40
N LYS A 59 -26.24 21.68 -16.82
CA LYS A 59 -25.69 22.85 -16.09
C LYS A 59 -26.14 23.02 -14.61
N GLY A 60 -27.26 22.44 -14.20
CA GLY A 60 -27.81 22.63 -12.84
C GLY A 60 -27.22 21.75 -11.75
N GLU A 61 -26.74 20.55 -12.08
CA GLU A 61 -26.20 19.59 -11.10
C GLU A 61 -24.69 19.74 -10.89
N LEU A 62 -23.97 20.40 -11.79
CA LEU A 62 -22.53 20.61 -11.71
C LEU A 62 -22.06 21.32 -10.44
N LYS A 63 -22.82 22.30 -9.95
CA LYS A 63 -22.49 23.05 -8.74
C LYS A 63 -22.37 22.17 -7.49
N LYS A 64 -23.20 21.12 -7.40
CA LYS A 64 -23.23 20.21 -6.24
C LYS A 64 -22.00 19.32 -6.13
N TYR A 65 -21.34 19.02 -7.26
CA TYR A 65 -20.18 18.12 -7.33
C TYR A 65 -18.83 18.87 -7.24
N PHE A 66 -18.80 20.18 -7.43
CA PHE A 66 -17.58 21.00 -7.36
C PHE A 66 -17.45 21.81 -6.06
N THR A 67 -18.40 21.67 -5.14
CA THR A 67 -18.31 22.35 -3.85
C THR A 67 -17.34 21.58 -2.96
N PRO A 68 -16.32 22.23 -2.40
CA PRO A 68 -15.48 21.63 -1.38
C PRO A 68 -16.35 21.12 -0.23
N PHE A 69 -15.96 20.01 0.35
CA PHE A 69 -16.70 19.36 1.43
C PHE A 69 -15.75 19.07 2.58
N ASP A 70 -16.00 19.68 3.72
CA ASP A 70 -15.25 19.47 4.94
C ASP A 70 -15.91 18.40 5.79
N TYR A 71 -15.11 17.51 6.31
CA TYR A 71 -15.53 16.49 7.27
C TYR A 71 -14.41 16.20 8.26
N GLU A 72 -14.76 15.49 9.32
CA GLU A 72 -13.82 15.02 10.31
C GLU A 72 -13.92 13.49 10.43
N VAL A 73 -12.80 12.83 10.55
CA VAL A 73 -12.72 11.38 10.77
C VAL A 73 -11.58 11.06 11.73
N ASP A 74 -11.90 10.37 12.83
CA ASP A 74 -10.94 10.00 13.88
C ASP A 74 -10.12 11.21 14.40
N GLY A 75 -10.76 12.37 14.58
CA GLY A 75 -10.14 13.63 15.02
C GLY A 75 -9.34 14.38 13.94
N VAL A 76 -9.27 13.87 12.72
CA VAL A 76 -8.55 14.50 11.61
C VAL A 76 -9.53 15.30 10.75
N LYS A 77 -9.29 16.61 10.62
CA LYS A 77 -10.06 17.48 9.72
C LYS A 77 -9.59 17.30 8.28
N VAL A 78 -10.54 17.08 7.39
CA VAL A 78 -10.30 16.81 5.96
C VAL A 78 -11.06 17.80 5.10
N HIS A 79 -10.35 18.52 4.25
CA HIS A 79 -10.90 19.35 3.20
C HIS A 79 -10.88 18.57 1.88
N LEU A 80 -12.05 18.09 1.44
CA LEU A 80 -12.17 17.30 0.21
C LEU A 80 -12.50 18.21 -0.97
N VAL A 81 -11.67 18.16 -1.98
CA VAL A 81 -11.86 18.87 -3.26
C VAL A 81 -11.90 17.86 -4.39
N GLU A 82 -13.03 17.80 -5.08
CA GLU A 82 -13.15 16.96 -6.27
C GLU A 82 -12.45 17.60 -7.46
N VAL A 83 -11.50 16.86 -8.03
CA VAL A 83 -10.76 17.26 -9.22
C VAL A 83 -11.15 16.34 -10.38
N GLN A 84 -11.69 16.92 -11.44
CA GLN A 84 -12.14 16.16 -12.61
C GLN A 84 -10.96 15.59 -13.40
N GLN A 85 -10.99 14.31 -13.69
CA GLN A 85 -10.06 13.68 -14.63
C GLN A 85 -10.62 13.79 -16.05
N ILE A 86 -10.08 14.68 -16.87
CA ILE A 86 -10.52 14.89 -18.26
C ILE A 86 -9.57 14.19 -19.23
N PRO A 87 -10.07 13.42 -20.21
CA PRO A 87 -9.26 12.53 -21.06
C PRO A 87 -8.24 13.21 -21.99
N PHE A 88 -8.34 14.49 -22.30
CA PHE A 88 -7.43 15.20 -23.23
C PHE A 88 -6.59 16.25 -22.50
N GLN A 89 -5.46 15.85 -21.95
CA GLN A 89 -4.80 16.43 -20.77
C GLN A 89 -4.16 17.81 -20.91
N ASN A 90 -3.66 18.27 -22.05
CA ASN A 90 -2.71 19.39 -22.05
C ASN A 90 -3.26 20.80 -21.74
N LYS A 91 -4.56 21.09 -21.98
CA LYS A 91 -5.16 22.39 -21.63
C LYS A 91 -5.83 22.44 -20.25
N PHE A 92 -6.24 21.30 -19.74
CA PHE A 92 -7.01 21.22 -18.47
C PHE A 92 -6.16 21.13 -17.21
N TRP A 93 -4.87 20.80 -17.32
CA TRP A 93 -3.94 20.82 -16.17
C TRP A 93 -3.86 22.17 -15.49
N LYS A 94 -3.92 23.27 -16.26
CA LYS A 94 -3.91 24.63 -15.68
C LYS A 94 -5.14 24.87 -14.79
N PHE A 95 -6.31 24.38 -15.18
CA PHE A 95 -7.54 24.52 -14.39
C PHE A 95 -7.50 23.65 -13.13
N GLN A 96 -7.07 22.39 -13.25
CA GLN A 96 -6.89 21.51 -12.10
C GLN A 96 -5.89 22.08 -11.10
N ASN A 97 -4.74 22.58 -11.57
CA ASN A 97 -3.73 23.21 -10.75
C ASN A 97 -4.27 24.45 -10.02
N LYS A 98 -5.12 25.26 -10.67
CA LYS A 98 -5.77 26.41 -10.02
C LYS A 98 -6.68 25.97 -8.87
N THR A 99 -7.49 24.93 -9.08
CA THR A 99 -8.40 24.38 -8.05
C THR A 99 -7.62 23.79 -6.89
N ILE A 100 -6.58 22.98 -7.17
CA ILE A 100 -5.71 22.37 -6.15
C ILE A 100 -4.99 23.47 -5.36
N ARG A 101 -4.40 24.45 -6.05
CA ARG A 101 -3.69 25.55 -5.42
C ARG A 101 -4.59 26.32 -4.47
N LYS A 102 -5.79 26.70 -4.94
CA LYS A 102 -6.75 27.43 -4.11
C LYS A 102 -7.13 26.63 -2.86
N ALA A 103 -7.40 25.34 -3.00
CA ALA A 103 -7.76 24.50 -1.85
C ALA A 103 -6.63 24.41 -0.81
N ILE A 104 -5.38 24.36 -1.25
CA ILE A 104 -4.22 24.36 -0.34
C ILE A 104 -4.07 25.73 0.34
N GLU A 105 -4.20 26.82 -0.41
CA GLU A 105 -4.10 28.20 0.10
C GLU A 105 -5.22 28.47 1.13
N ASP A 106 -6.48 28.14 0.82
CA ASP A 106 -7.64 28.35 1.71
C ASP A 106 -7.45 27.63 3.07
N VAL A 107 -6.91 26.41 3.07
CA VAL A 107 -6.61 25.68 4.32
C VAL A 107 -5.38 26.26 5.00
N ALA A 108 -4.31 26.57 4.27
CA ALA A 108 -3.05 27.03 4.84
C ALA A 108 -3.18 28.40 5.51
N GLU A 109 -4.05 29.29 5.01
CA GLU A 109 -4.30 30.62 5.56
C GLU A 109 -4.74 30.57 7.04
N THR A 110 -5.63 29.62 7.35
CA THR A 110 -6.18 29.47 8.71
C THR A 110 -5.37 28.49 9.56
N PHE A 111 -4.91 27.38 8.96
CA PHE A 111 -4.22 26.31 9.67
C PHE A 111 -2.75 26.63 9.98
N ARG A 112 -2.07 27.46 9.13
CA ARG A 112 -0.67 27.85 9.26
C ARG A 112 0.25 26.64 9.45
N PRO A 113 0.43 25.79 8.42
CA PRO A 113 1.22 24.59 8.55
C PRO A 113 2.71 24.88 8.80
N ASP A 114 3.35 24.08 9.64
CA ASP A 114 4.81 24.07 9.85
C ASP A 114 5.50 23.16 8.82
N VAL A 115 4.75 22.23 8.21
CA VAL A 115 5.24 21.31 7.18
C VAL A 115 4.09 20.84 6.27
N ILE A 116 4.42 20.63 4.99
CA ILE A 116 3.51 20.05 4.00
C ILE A 116 4.03 18.67 3.59
N LEU A 117 3.18 17.65 3.71
CA LEU A 117 3.44 16.27 3.26
C LEU A 117 2.61 16.00 2.01
N ALA A 118 3.24 15.84 0.86
CA ALA A 118 2.53 15.50 -0.37
C ALA A 118 2.70 14.00 -0.71
N HIS A 119 1.68 13.23 -0.42
CA HIS A 119 1.55 11.85 -0.91
C HIS A 119 1.11 11.87 -2.37
N PHE A 120 1.69 11.03 -3.21
CA PHE A 120 1.53 11.07 -4.68
C PHE A 120 2.02 12.40 -5.27
N PRO A 121 3.30 12.78 -5.05
CA PRO A 121 3.84 14.10 -5.28
C PRO A 121 3.75 14.57 -6.72
N VAL A 122 3.77 13.68 -7.72
CA VAL A 122 3.59 14.02 -9.15
C VAL A 122 2.33 14.89 -9.34
N ARG A 123 1.30 14.65 -8.54
CA ARG A 123 0.04 15.40 -8.58
C ARG A 123 0.20 16.88 -8.26
N TYR A 124 1.17 17.22 -7.44
CA TYR A 124 1.34 18.57 -6.87
C TYR A 124 2.49 19.36 -7.49
N THR A 125 3.29 18.75 -8.37
CA THR A 125 4.45 19.42 -9.00
C THR A 125 4.11 20.72 -9.76
N GLY A 126 2.86 20.87 -10.21
CA GLY A 126 2.40 22.09 -10.89
C GLY A 126 2.03 23.25 -9.97
N VAL A 127 1.96 23.03 -8.66
CA VAL A 127 1.42 24.03 -7.70
C VAL A 127 2.27 24.21 -6.45
N ILE A 128 3.02 23.20 -6.03
CA ILE A 128 3.62 23.13 -4.70
C ILE A 128 4.67 24.23 -4.43
N ASP A 129 5.36 24.67 -5.44
CA ASP A 129 6.35 25.75 -5.40
C ASP A 129 5.73 27.14 -5.20
N ARG A 130 4.42 27.27 -5.43
CA ARG A 130 3.65 28.52 -5.38
C ARG A 130 2.76 28.64 -4.17
N VAL A 131 2.79 27.65 -3.29
CA VAL A 131 2.02 27.65 -2.04
C VAL A 131 2.97 27.55 -0.86
N CYS A 132 2.75 28.38 0.18
CA CYS A 132 3.49 28.33 1.42
C CYS A 132 5.03 28.33 1.18
N GLU A 133 5.58 29.34 0.52
CA GLU A 133 6.96 29.38 -0.02
C GLU A 133 8.04 29.00 1.01
N ASN A 134 7.92 29.45 2.25
CA ASN A 134 8.91 29.27 3.32
C ASN A 134 8.67 28.04 4.21
N ILE A 135 7.72 27.17 3.84
CA ILE A 135 7.36 26.00 4.64
C ILE A 135 8.02 24.75 4.03
N PRO A 136 8.67 23.90 4.84
CA PRO A 136 9.22 22.63 4.39
C PRO A 136 8.19 21.76 3.66
N LYS A 137 8.57 21.24 2.50
CA LYS A 137 7.73 20.42 1.62
C LYS A 137 8.36 19.05 1.44
N ILE A 138 7.67 18.02 1.89
CA ILE A 138 8.11 16.63 1.83
C ILE A 138 7.26 15.88 0.81
N ALA A 139 7.91 15.29 -0.19
CA ALA A 139 7.29 14.36 -1.11
C ALA A 139 7.28 12.95 -0.52
N VAL A 140 6.19 12.20 -0.70
CA VAL A 140 6.12 10.78 -0.35
C VAL A 140 5.67 10.00 -1.57
N MET A 141 6.60 9.31 -2.21
CA MET A 141 6.36 8.57 -3.44
C MET A 141 5.64 7.25 -3.20
N HIS A 142 4.69 6.96 -4.08
CA HIS A 142 3.97 5.70 -4.18
C HIS A 142 4.28 5.01 -5.52
N TYR A 143 3.96 3.74 -5.66
CA TYR A 143 4.24 2.98 -6.89
C TYR A 143 3.64 3.65 -8.15
N THR A 144 2.44 4.23 -8.02
CA THR A 144 1.79 4.96 -9.12
C THR A 144 2.58 6.18 -9.60
N ASP A 145 3.38 6.81 -8.75
CA ASP A 145 4.25 7.91 -9.16
C ASP A 145 5.35 7.42 -10.08
N LEU A 146 5.91 6.23 -9.84
CA LEU A 146 6.89 5.61 -10.74
C LEU A 146 6.30 5.32 -12.12
N TRP A 147 5.11 4.74 -12.16
CA TRP A 147 4.44 4.40 -13.41
C TRP A 147 4.14 5.64 -14.27
N ILE A 148 3.70 6.73 -13.62
CA ILE A 148 3.52 8.03 -14.27
C ILE A 148 4.88 8.56 -14.75
N SER A 149 5.90 8.39 -13.93
CA SER A 149 7.26 8.86 -14.16
C SER A 149 7.93 8.18 -15.36
N GLN A 150 7.77 6.88 -15.50
CA GLN A 150 8.27 6.13 -16.66
C GLN A 150 7.67 6.61 -17.99
N LYS A 151 6.40 7.07 -17.96
CA LYS A 151 5.72 7.64 -19.13
C LYS A 151 6.01 9.12 -19.37
N HIS A 152 6.38 9.87 -18.32
CA HIS A 152 6.54 11.33 -18.34
C HIS A 152 7.78 11.75 -17.52
N ILE A 153 8.96 11.40 -17.99
CA ILE A 153 10.24 11.59 -17.28
C ILE A 153 10.46 13.02 -16.78
N HIS A 154 10.01 14.04 -17.50
CA HIS A 154 10.10 15.44 -17.08
C HIS A 154 9.31 15.79 -15.81
N GLN A 155 8.31 14.99 -15.44
CA GLN A 155 7.56 15.20 -14.19
C GLN A 155 8.33 14.66 -12.97
N VAL A 156 9.21 13.70 -13.16
CA VAL A 156 10.09 13.12 -12.13
C VAL A 156 11.16 14.10 -11.70
N GLU A 157 11.85 14.70 -12.68
CA GLU A 157 12.85 15.73 -12.41
C GLU A 157 12.28 16.89 -11.62
N SER A 158 10.98 17.19 -11.85
CA SER A 158 10.27 18.24 -11.12
C SER A 158 9.97 17.89 -9.66
N ILE A 159 9.90 16.61 -9.28
CA ILE A 159 9.72 16.21 -7.86
C ILE A 159 10.94 16.68 -7.08
N GLY A 160 12.14 16.24 -7.45
CA GLY A 160 13.36 16.55 -6.73
C GLY A 160 13.74 18.03 -6.71
N SER A 161 13.20 18.88 -7.63
CA SER A 161 13.45 20.31 -7.65
C SER A 161 12.43 21.15 -6.87
N LYS A 162 11.27 20.58 -6.54
CA LYS A 162 10.15 21.31 -5.92
C LYS A 162 9.84 20.89 -4.49
N PHE A 163 10.44 19.81 -4.04
CA PHE A 163 10.32 19.34 -2.67
C PHE A 163 11.69 19.34 -1.99
N ASP A 164 11.70 19.68 -0.71
CA ASP A 164 12.93 19.75 0.09
C ASP A 164 13.52 18.37 0.35
N VAL A 165 12.66 17.37 0.52
CA VAL A 165 13.00 15.96 0.74
C VAL A 165 12.00 15.08 0.05
N THR A 166 12.46 13.95 -0.49
CA THR A 166 11.61 12.91 -1.06
C THR A 166 11.77 11.60 -0.31
N PHE A 167 10.70 11.12 0.28
CA PHE A 167 10.59 9.80 0.89
C PHE A 167 9.96 8.80 -0.07
N THR A 168 10.19 7.52 0.19
CA THR A 168 9.58 6.40 -0.52
C THR A 168 8.84 5.48 0.44
N ARG A 169 7.96 4.63 -0.11
CA ARG A 169 7.10 3.72 0.66
C ARG A 169 7.66 2.30 0.80
N SER A 170 8.76 2.00 0.11
CA SER A 170 9.46 0.72 0.18
C SER A 170 10.91 0.87 -0.29
N LYS A 171 11.74 -0.13 0.01
CA LYS A 171 13.12 -0.19 -0.44
C LYS A 171 13.21 -0.30 -1.96
N SER A 172 12.37 -1.13 -2.57
CA SER A 172 12.30 -1.26 -4.02
C SER A 172 11.97 0.07 -4.70
N LEU A 173 11.01 0.82 -4.15
CA LEU A 173 10.64 2.14 -4.65
C LEU A 173 11.79 3.15 -4.51
N LEU A 174 12.58 3.07 -3.43
CA LEU A 174 13.78 3.89 -3.24
C LEU A 174 14.82 3.60 -4.33
N GLU A 175 15.12 2.33 -4.57
CA GLU A 175 16.12 1.96 -5.57
C GLU A 175 15.69 2.34 -7.00
N GLU A 176 14.42 2.15 -7.35
CA GLU A 176 13.88 2.60 -8.65
C GLU A 176 13.91 4.13 -8.76
N SER A 177 13.61 4.86 -7.69
CA SER A 177 13.68 6.33 -7.66
C SER A 177 15.12 6.84 -7.84
N LYS A 178 16.11 6.14 -7.28
CA LYS A 178 17.56 6.42 -7.51
C LYS A 178 17.92 6.23 -8.98
N LYS A 179 17.49 5.12 -9.61
CA LYS A 179 17.73 4.85 -11.03
C LYS A 179 17.13 5.91 -11.95
N LEU A 180 15.96 6.46 -11.58
CA LEU A 180 15.31 7.55 -12.31
C LEU A 180 15.96 8.93 -12.07
N GLY A 181 16.99 9.02 -11.22
CA GLY A 181 17.70 10.26 -10.94
C GLY A 181 16.90 11.28 -10.13
N ILE A 182 15.92 10.85 -9.33
CA ILE A 182 15.17 11.74 -8.47
C ILE A 182 16.12 12.36 -7.43
N LYS A 183 16.15 13.69 -7.40
CA LYS A 183 16.98 14.45 -6.45
C LYS A 183 16.32 14.52 -5.07
N ASN A 184 17.11 14.88 -4.04
CA ASN A 184 16.65 15.04 -2.65
C ASN A 184 15.99 13.79 -2.07
N LEU A 185 16.36 12.59 -2.56
CA LEU A 185 15.93 11.32 -1.99
C LEU A 185 16.53 11.12 -0.59
N SER A 186 15.70 10.72 0.32
CA SER A 186 16.11 10.25 1.65
C SER A 186 16.14 8.72 1.68
N ASP A 187 17.11 8.16 2.38
CA ASP A 187 17.13 6.72 2.66
C ASP A 187 16.08 6.31 3.71
N PHE A 188 15.39 7.27 4.32
CA PHE A 188 14.27 6.99 5.22
C PHE A 188 13.06 6.51 4.43
N ILE A 189 12.60 5.29 4.76
CA ILE A 189 11.42 4.68 4.13
C ILE A 189 10.21 4.86 5.05
N VAL A 190 9.13 5.41 4.49
CA VAL A 190 7.84 5.57 5.17
C VAL A 190 7.04 4.28 5.05
N TYR A 191 7.32 3.31 5.91
CA TYR A 191 6.55 2.07 5.96
C TYR A 191 5.15 2.32 6.57
N SER A 192 4.14 1.66 6.04
CA SER A 192 2.86 1.51 6.75
C SER A 192 2.97 0.40 7.78
N GLY A 193 2.28 0.58 8.89
CA GLY A 193 2.04 -0.49 9.84
C GLY A 193 0.75 -1.26 9.56
N VAL A 194 0.61 -2.37 10.25
CA VAL A 194 -0.62 -3.14 10.36
C VAL A 194 -1.20 -2.99 11.78
N PRO A 195 -2.54 -3.10 11.97
CA PRO A 195 -3.09 -3.10 13.31
C PRO A 195 -2.43 -4.18 14.16
N TYR A 196 -1.97 -3.79 15.35
CA TYR A 196 -1.41 -4.77 16.28
C TYR A 196 -2.50 -5.79 16.64
N ALA A 197 -2.19 -7.05 16.46
CA ALA A 197 -2.98 -8.15 16.96
C ALA A 197 -2.03 -9.22 17.50
N GLU A 198 -2.44 -9.91 18.55
CA GLU A 198 -1.72 -11.11 18.93
C GLU A 198 -1.91 -12.18 17.86
N SER A 199 -0.86 -12.96 17.62
CA SER A 199 -0.92 -14.07 16.69
C SER A 199 -2.07 -15.01 17.10
N ARG A 200 -2.91 -15.35 16.12
CA ARG A 200 -4.01 -16.32 16.33
C ARG A 200 -3.59 -17.75 16.10
N ARG A 201 -2.31 -17.98 15.85
CA ARG A 201 -1.79 -19.33 15.68
C ARG A 201 -1.88 -20.10 16.99
N SER A 202 -2.58 -21.22 16.95
CA SER A 202 -2.83 -22.09 18.10
C SER A 202 -1.82 -23.23 18.24
N ALA A 203 -1.07 -23.54 17.19
CA ALA A 203 -0.09 -24.61 17.15
C ALA A 203 1.09 -24.28 16.25
N ASP A 204 2.22 -24.89 16.52
CA ASP A 204 3.42 -24.78 15.70
C ASP A 204 3.21 -25.38 14.31
N ILE A 205 3.86 -24.80 13.31
CA ILE A 205 3.87 -25.35 11.95
C ILE A 205 4.73 -26.62 11.97
N ALA A 206 4.12 -27.74 11.57
CA ALA A 206 4.85 -29.00 11.43
C ALA A 206 4.36 -29.75 10.19
N PHE A 207 5.24 -29.94 9.24
CA PHE A 207 4.93 -30.70 8.04
C PHE A 207 5.07 -32.20 8.32
N SER A 208 3.94 -32.91 8.33
CA SER A 208 3.90 -34.37 8.41
C SER A 208 3.50 -34.98 7.08
N LYS A 209 3.67 -36.31 6.93
CA LYS A 209 3.21 -37.03 5.73
C LYS A 209 1.68 -37.14 5.67
N ASP A 210 1.04 -37.20 6.83
CA ASP A 210 -0.38 -37.52 6.97
C ASP A 210 -1.27 -36.27 6.88
N ASN A 211 -0.74 -35.09 7.19
CA ASN A 211 -1.49 -33.84 7.19
C ASN A 211 -1.20 -33.01 5.93
N PRO A 212 -2.24 -32.38 5.33
CA PRO A 212 -2.03 -31.45 4.24
C PRO A 212 -1.31 -30.20 4.74
N VAL A 213 -0.44 -29.64 3.90
CA VAL A 213 0.12 -28.30 4.13
C VAL A 213 -0.87 -27.25 3.65
N LYS A 214 -1.24 -26.35 4.54
CA LYS A 214 -2.28 -25.34 4.31
C LYS A 214 -1.66 -24.05 3.76
N LEU A 215 -1.94 -23.79 2.50
CA LEU A 215 -1.59 -22.55 1.83
C LEU A 215 -2.73 -21.55 1.95
N LEU A 216 -2.40 -20.27 2.09
CA LEU A 216 -3.34 -19.16 2.09
C LEU A 216 -2.91 -18.11 1.08
N TYR A 217 -3.85 -17.69 0.25
CA TYR A 217 -3.75 -16.50 -0.59
C TYR A 217 -4.83 -15.51 -0.18
N VAL A 218 -4.46 -14.23 0.01
CA VAL A 218 -5.41 -13.16 0.32
C VAL A 218 -5.14 -11.97 -0.59
N GLY A 219 -6.08 -11.67 -1.48
CA GLY A 219 -5.92 -10.54 -2.39
C GLY A 219 -6.99 -10.47 -3.48
N LYS A 220 -6.98 -9.36 -4.21
CA LYS A 220 -7.85 -9.22 -5.38
C LYS A 220 -7.43 -10.20 -6.47
N LEU A 221 -8.39 -10.88 -7.07
CA LEU A 221 -8.15 -11.88 -8.12
C LEU A 221 -7.95 -11.17 -9.48
N ILE A 222 -6.73 -10.72 -9.72
CA ILE A 222 -6.26 -10.01 -10.91
C ILE A 222 -4.90 -10.56 -11.35
N GLU A 223 -4.56 -10.37 -12.62
CA GLU A 223 -3.38 -10.93 -13.26
C GLU A 223 -2.08 -10.66 -12.50
N ARG A 224 -1.77 -9.39 -12.17
CA ARG A 224 -0.52 -9.00 -11.49
C ARG A 224 -0.31 -9.60 -10.09
N LYS A 225 -1.31 -10.25 -9.51
CA LYS A 225 -1.22 -10.96 -8.22
C LYS A 225 -0.79 -12.43 -8.35
N HIS A 226 -0.72 -12.94 -9.58
CA HIS A 226 -0.14 -14.23 -9.96
C HIS A 226 -0.63 -15.45 -9.15
N LEU A 227 -1.93 -15.50 -8.81
CA LEU A 227 -2.52 -16.70 -8.21
C LEU A 227 -2.39 -17.94 -9.13
N ASP A 228 -2.35 -17.71 -10.44
CA ASP A 228 -2.12 -18.76 -11.43
C ASP A 228 -0.77 -19.50 -11.22
N TYR A 229 0.29 -18.81 -10.81
CA TYR A 229 1.58 -19.46 -10.53
C TYR A 229 1.50 -20.36 -9.31
N VAL A 230 0.73 -19.97 -8.29
CA VAL A 230 0.49 -20.81 -7.09
C VAL A 230 -0.27 -22.07 -7.46
N ILE A 231 -1.36 -21.95 -8.23
CA ILE A 231 -2.18 -23.09 -8.68
C ILE A 231 -1.34 -24.04 -9.55
N LYS A 232 -0.57 -23.53 -10.49
CA LYS A 232 0.32 -24.33 -11.33
C LYS A 232 1.41 -25.05 -10.52
N ALA A 233 2.01 -24.36 -9.56
CA ALA A 233 3.00 -24.96 -8.67
C ALA A 233 2.40 -26.10 -7.85
N MET A 234 1.20 -25.92 -7.30
CA MET A 234 0.48 -27.01 -6.62
C MET A 234 0.23 -28.21 -7.55
N GLY A 235 -0.19 -27.96 -8.79
CA GLY A 235 -0.39 -29.00 -9.79
C GLY A 235 0.87 -29.82 -10.09
N GLN A 236 2.04 -29.14 -10.16
CA GLN A 236 3.33 -29.81 -10.34
C GLN A 236 3.74 -30.64 -9.11
N LEU A 237 3.42 -30.15 -7.91
CA LEU A 237 3.81 -30.75 -6.63
C LEU A 237 2.80 -31.77 -6.08
N LYS A 238 1.65 -31.99 -6.74
CA LYS A 238 0.54 -32.82 -6.23
C LYS A 238 0.91 -34.27 -5.88
N ARG A 239 1.98 -34.79 -6.51
CA ARG A 239 2.50 -36.14 -6.22
C ARG A 239 3.51 -36.18 -5.07
N GLU A 240 4.12 -35.05 -4.75
CA GLU A 240 5.18 -34.95 -3.71
C GLU A 240 4.56 -34.63 -2.35
N LYS A 241 3.51 -33.82 -2.30
CA LYS A 241 2.90 -33.38 -1.05
C LYS A 241 1.41 -33.03 -1.23
N ASN A 242 0.62 -33.35 -0.24
CA ASN A 242 -0.78 -32.90 -0.17
C ASN A 242 -0.82 -31.42 0.24
N LEU A 243 -1.17 -30.55 -0.72
CA LEU A 243 -1.28 -29.11 -0.53
C LEU A 243 -2.75 -28.70 -0.59
N MET A 244 -3.20 -27.88 0.34
CA MET A 244 -4.56 -27.33 0.37
C MET A 244 -4.48 -25.81 0.33
N LEU A 245 -5.07 -25.20 -0.70
CA LEU A 245 -5.05 -23.73 -0.89
C LEU A 245 -6.40 -23.12 -0.56
N THR A 246 -6.42 -22.21 0.39
CA THR A 246 -7.55 -21.32 0.63
C THR A 246 -7.29 -19.98 -0.07
N VAL A 247 -8.22 -19.55 -0.94
CA VAL A 247 -8.17 -18.30 -1.68
C VAL A 247 -9.22 -17.34 -1.15
N VAL A 248 -8.75 -16.26 -0.54
CA VAL A 248 -9.58 -15.17 -0.01
C VAL A 248 -9.52 -13.97 -0.96
N GLY A 249 -10.66 -13.52 -1.42
CA GLY A 249 -10.80 -12.37 -2.29
C GLY A 249 -11.70 -12.61 -3.49
N GLU A 250 -11.89 -11.56 -4.26
CA GLU A 250 -12.68 -11.56 -5.49
C GLU A 250 -11.97 -10.77 -6.59
N GLY A 251 -12.36 -10.99 -7.82
CA GLY A 251 -11.85 -10.26 -8.96
C GLY A 251 -12.22 -10.91 -10.30
N PRO A 252 -11.94 -10.20 -11.40
CA PRO A 252 -12.33 -10.62 -12.76
C PRO A 252 -11.70 -11.96 -13.18
N GLU A 253 -10.55 -12.34 -12.60
CA GLU A 253 -9.82 -13.55 -12.97
C GLU A 253 -10.30 -14.82 -12.24
N LYS A 254 -11.33 -14.73 -11.36
CA LYS A 254 -11.79 -15.86 -10.54
C LYS A 254 -12.08 -17.08 -11.40
N GLN A 255 -12.91 -16.95 -12.44
CA GLN A 255 -13.31 -18.06 -13.30
C GLN A 255 -12.08 -18.72 -13.97
N ARG A 256 -11.13 -17.91 -14.45
CA ARG A 256 -9.88 -18.42 -15.04
C ARG A 256 -9.08 -19.25 -14.03
N PHE A 257 -9.01 -18.85 -12.77
CA PHE A 257 -8.31 -19.60 -11.72
C PHE A 257 -9.01 -20.89 -11.34
N GLU A 258 -10.35 -20.90 -11.29
CA GLU A 258 -11.15 -22.10 -11.09
C GLU A 258 -10.93 -23.12 -12.24
N ASP A 259 -10.95 -22.65 -13.48
CA ASP A 259 -10.71 -23.50 -14.65
C ASP A 259 -9.25 -24.02 -14.68
N LEU A 260 -8.30 -23.21 -14.22
CA LEU A 260 -6.91 -23.62 -14.10
C LEU A 260 -6.74 -24.75 -13.05
N SER A 261 -7.43 -24.68 -11.92
CA SER A 261 -7.39 -25.75 -10.90
C SER A 261 -7.93 -27.09 -11.43
N LYS A 262 -9.00 -27.05 -12.23
CA LYS A 262 -9.53 -28.23 -12.93
C LYS A 262 -8.53 -28.79 -13.94
N LYS A 263 -7.91 -27.90 -14.76
CA LYS A 263 -6.89 -28.30 -15.75
C LYS A 263 -5.73 -29.05 -15.12
N TYR A 264 -5.33 -28.69 -13.89
CA TYR A 264 -4.27 -29.37 -13.14
C TYR A 264 -4.77 -30.51 -12.26
N GLU A 265 -6.09 -30.80 -12.29
CA GLU A 265 -6.75 -31.86 -11.49
C GLU A 265 -6.50 -31.70 -9.98
N ILE A 266 -6.64 -30.46 -9.48
CA ILE A 266 -6.48 -30.08 -8.08
C ILE A 266 -7.67 -29.23 -7.56
N GLU A 267 -8.82 -29.23 -8.26
CA GLU A 267 -9.99 -28.47 -7.87
C GLU A 267 -10.50 -28.81 -6.45
N GLY A 268 -10.34 -30.05 -6.03
CA GLY A 268 -10.63 -30.47 -4.64
C GLY A 268 -9.64 -29.94 -3.59
N GLN A 269 -8.50 -29.40 -4.01
CA GLN A 269 -7.44 -28.85 -3.15
C GLN A 269 -7.43 -27.32 -3.14
N VAL A 270 -8.21 -26.65 -3.99
CA VAL A 270 -8.28 -25.17 -4.07
C VAL A 270 -9.67 -24.69 -3.70
N ARG A 271 -9.77 -23.92 -2.62
CA ARG A 271 -11.03 -23.42 -2.09
C ARG A 271 -11.13 -21.90 -2.22
N PHE A 272 -12.01 -21.42 -3.09
CA PHE A 272 -12.33 -19.99 -3.24
C PHE A 272 -13.46 -19.61 -2.29
N ILE A 273 -13.17 -18.79 -1.28
CA ILE A 273 -14.15 -18.47 -0.21
C ILE A 273 -14.71 -17.04 -0.31
N GLY A 274 -14.30 -16.27 -1.35
CA GLY A 274 -14.75 -14.89 -1.52
C GLY A 274 -14.07 -13.90 -0.57
N LYS A 275 -14.71 -12.75 -0.35
CA LYS A 275 -14.20 -11.73 0.57
C LYS A 275 -14.50 -12.11 2.01
N LEU A 276 -13.57 -11.84 2.89
CA LEU A 276 -13.70 -11.97 4.34
C LEU A 276 -13.52 -10.61 5.01
N THR A 277 -14.03 -10.47 6.22
CA THR A 277 -13.67 -9.39 7.14
C THR A 277 -12.21 -9.51 7.56
N ARG A 278 -11.60 -8.43 8.04
CA ARG A 278 -10.21 -8.47 8.53
C ARG A 278 -10.04 -9.51 9.65
N GLU A 279 -10.99 -9.63 10.54
CA GLU A 279 -10.93 -10.60 11.63
C GLU A 279 -10.94 -12.06 11.13
N GLU A 280 -11.78 -12.35 10.13
CA GLU A 280 -11.80 -13.68 9.50
C GLU A 280 -10.52 -13.97 8.72
N VAL A 281 -9.93 -12.94 8.06
CA VAL A 281 -8.61 -13.06 7.42
C VAL A 281 -7.54 -13.42 8.44
N TYR A 282 -7.52 -12.79 9.61
CA TYR A 282 -6.54 -13.09 10.67
C TYR A 282 -6.72 -14.51 11.22
N ARG A 283 -7.96 -15.00 11.34
CA ARG A 283 -8.22 -16.41 11.69
C ARG A 283 -7.67 -17.36 10.62
N ALA A 284 -7.95 -17.06 9.35
CA ALA A 284 -7.43 -17.87 8.25
C ALA A 284 -5.89 -17.87 8.19
N MET A 285 -5.24 -16.73 8.54
CA MET A 285 -3.79 -16.66 8.67
C MET A 285 -3.28 -17.50 9.84
N GLY A 286 -3.96 -17.50 11.00
CA GLY A 286 -3.62 -18.34 12.14
C GLY A 286 -3.71 -19.85 11.84
N ASP A 287 -4.62 -20.25 10.95
CA ASP A 287 -4.84 -21.63 10.53
C ASP A 287 -3.94 -22.11 9.38
N ALA A 288 -3.33 -21.16 8.63
CA ALA A 288 -2.50 -21.47 7.48
C ALA A 288 -1.03 -21.68 7.86
N ASP A 289 -0.35 -22.59 7.18
CA ASP A 289 1.07 -22.83 7.35
C ASP A 289 1.90 -21.86 6.51
N ILE A 290 1.49 -21.66 5.25
CA ILE A 290 2.19 -20.83 4.29
C ILE A 290 1.23 -19.77 3.75
N PHE A 291 1.60 -18.50 3.87
CA PHE A 291 0.97 -17.41 3.11
C PHE A 291 1.77 -17.19 1.82
N ILE A 292 1.10 -17.19 0.68
CA ILE A 292 1.77 -17.04 -0.62
C ILE A 292 1.00 -16.11 -1.56
N MET A 293 1.64 -15.01 -1.98
CA MET A 293 1.13 -14.09 -2.97
C MET A 293 2.28 -13.54 -3.81
N PRO A 294 2.64 -14.18 -4.96
CA PRO A 294 3.77 -13.77 -5.80
C PRO A 294 3.43 -12.55 -6.67
N SER A 295 2.94 -11.49 -6.01
CA SER A 295 2.45 -10.25 -6.63
C SER A 295 3.59 -9.42 -7.21
N VAL A 296 3.32 -8.76 -8.36
CA VAL A 296 4.16 -7.70 -8.91
C VAL A 296 3.44 -6.35 -8.84
N GLU A 297 4.19 -5.26 -9.00
CA GLU A 297 3.68 -3.88 -8.88
C GLU A 297 3.03 -3.60 -7.51
N GLU A 298 3.68 -4.06 -6.44
CA GLU A 298 3.20 -3.90 -5.07
C GLU A 298 3.99 -2.83 -4.32
N THR A 299 3.30 -1.81 -3.78
CA THR A 299 3.98 -0.74 -3.03
C THR A 299 4.59 -1.24 -1.73
N LEU A 300 3.86 -2.03 -0.95
CA LEU A 300 4.31 -2.68 0.27
C LEU A 300 3.64 -4.04 0.46
N GLY A 301 2.30 -4.10 0.30
CA GLY A 301 1.52 -5.30 0.54
C GLY A 301 1.35 -5.59 2.03
N LEU A 302 0.52 -4.79 2.72
CA LEU A 302 0.28 -4.95 4.17
C LEU A 302 -0.13 -6.36 4.57
N VAL A 303 -0.79 -7.08 3.69
CA VAL A 303 -1.22 -8.47 3.92
C VAL A 303 -0.05 -9.43 4.19
N TYR A 304 1.15 -9.16 3.67
CA TYR A 304 2.34 -9.94 4.02
C TYR A 304 2.73 -9.74 5.49
N LEU A 305 2.70 -8.48 5.96
CA LEU A 305 2.98 -8.16 7.37
C LEU A 305 1.92 -8.75 8.31
N GLU A 306 0.65 -8.72 7.88
CA GLU A 306 -0.46 -9.37 8.60
C GLU A 306 -0.23 -10.89 8.71
N ALA A 307 0.19 -11.55 7.62
CA ALA A 307 0.51 -12.98 7.61
C ALA A 307 1.74 -13.30 8.47
N MET A 308 2.81 -12.49 8.37
CA MET A 308 4.01 -12.63 9.20
C MET A 308 3.65 -12.49 10.68
N MET A 309 2.88 -11.49 11.07
CA MET A 309 2.44 -11.28 12.46
C MET A 309 1.63 -12.47 13.01
N ASN A 310 0.91 -13.18 12.13
CA ASN A 310 0.18 -14.40 12.49
C ASN A 310 1.04 -15.67 12.39
N GLY A 311 2.35 -15.56 12.15
CA GLY A 311 3.29 -16.67 12.16
C GLY A 311 3.27 -17.55 10.91
N CYS A 312 2.68 -17.09 9.79
CA CYS A 312 2.77 -17.83 8.53
C CYS A 312 4.19 -17.79 7.97
N LEU A 313 4.63 -18.89 7.36
CA LEU A 313 5.77 -18.86 6.44
C LEU A 313 5.35 -18.02 5.23
N THR A 314 5.81 -16.78 5.18
CA THR A 314 5.32 -15.80 4.20
C THR A 314 6.17 -15.79 2.95
N VAL A 315 5.53 -15.95 1.78
CA VAL A 315 6.19 -15.93 0.47
C VAL A 315 5.75 -14.69 -0.30
N GLY A 316 6.70 -13.79 -0.55
CA GLY A 316 6.52 -12.57 -1.34
C GLY A 316 7.41 -12.55 -2.58
N THR A 317 7.48 -11.41 -3.27
CA THR A 317 8.24 -11.26 -4.52
C THR A 317 9.45 -10.37 -4.33
N LYS A 318 10.58 -10.81 -4.85
CA LYS A 318 11.86 -10.09 -4.86
C LYS A 318 11.76 -8.82 -5.70
N GLY A 319 12.34 -7.74 -5.21
CA GLY A 319 12.26 -6.43 -5.87
C GLY A 319 10.93 -5.70 -5.73
N GLU A 320 9.93 -6.30 -5.05
CA GLU A 320 8.64 -5.69 -4.75
C GLU A 320 8.63 -5.07 -3.34
N GLY A 321 7.51 -4.45 -2.95
CA GLY A 321 7.43 -3.67 -1.71
C GLY A 321 7.81 -4.39 -0.44
N ILE A 322 7.61 -5.71 -0.38
CA ILE A 322 7.96 -6.52 0.79
C ILE A 322 9.43 -6.94 0.83
N ASP A 323 10.15 -6.85 -0.30
CA ASP A 323 11.60 -7.10 -0.36
C ASP A 323 12.36 -6.06 0.48
N GLY A 324 13.22 -6.53 1.37
CA GLY A 324 13.94 -5.73 2.36
C GLY A 324 13.23 -5.67 3.73
N ILE A 325 12.00 -6.20 3.84
CA ILE A 325 11.36 -6.60 5.10
C ILE A 325 11.46 -8.12 5.24
N ILE A 326 11.08 -8.87 4.21
CA ILE A 326 11.42 -10.29 4.13
C ILE A 326 12.90 -10.42 3.78
N GLU A 327 13.63 -11.14 4.64
CA GLU A 327 14.98 -11.66 4.41
C GLU A 327 14.84 -13.15 4.08
N ASP A 328 15.13 -13.51 2.81
CA ASP A 328 14.88 -14.84 2.27
C ASP A 328 15.53 -15.96 3.09
N GLY A 329 14.70 -16.90 3.55
CA GLY A 329 15.09 -18.03 4.40
C GLY A 329 15.31 -17.68 5.87
N LYS A 330 15.08 -16.43 6.32
CA LYS A 330 15.23 -16.03 7.73
C LYS A 330 13.90 -15.75 8.40
N ASN A 331 13.08 -14.87 7.82
CA ASN A 331 11.76 -14.51 8.33
C ASN A 331 10.64 -14.65 7.29
N GLY A 332 10.94 -15.30 6.17
CA GLY A 332 10.05 -15.55 5.05
C GLY A 332 10.83 -15.95 3.81
N PHE A 333 10.18 -15.93 2.66
CA PHE A 333 10.75 -16.36 1.40
C PHE A 333 10.43 -15.39 0.28
N LEU A 334 11.32 -15.30 -0.71
CA LEU A 334 11.17 -14.43 -1.86
C LEU A 334 11.26 -15.23 -3.16
N VAL A 335 10.27 -15.06 -4.04
CA VAL A 335 10.30 -15.61 -5.40
C VAL A 335 10.73 -14.55 -6.41
N ASP A 336 11.30 -14.95 -7.52
CA ASP A 336 11.64 -14.02 -8.60
C ASP A 336 10.36 -13.49 -9.28
N PRO A 337 10.29 -12.19 -9.65
CA PRO A 337 9.12 -11.60 -10.24
C PRO A 337 8.74 -12.25 -11.57
N GLY A 338 7.45 -12.53 -11.76
CA GLY A 338 6.95 -13.14 -13.00
C GLY A 338 7.43 -14.56 -13.27
N SER A 339 7.98 -15.28 -12.30
CA SER A 339 8.58 -16.61 -12.46
C SER A 339 7.76 -17.71 -11.80
N GLU A 340 6.97 -18.46 -12.57
CA GLU A 340 6.29 -19.67 -12.10
C GLU A 340 7.30 -20.69 -11.54
N LYS A 341 8.44 -20.87 -12.24
CA LYS A 341 9.50 -21.78 -11.82
C LYS A 341 10.02 -21.45 -10.42
N SER A 342 10.25 -20.17 -10.13
CA SER A 342 10.71 -19.73 -8.81
C SER A 342 9.68 -20.01 -7.71
N VAL A 343 8.38 -19.93 -8.01
CA VAL A 343 7.31 -20.32 -7.07
C VAL A 343 7.37 -21.80 -6.75
N VAL A 344 7.55 -22.68 -7.76
CA VAL A 344 7.68 -24.12 -7.57
C VAL A 344 8.91 -24.43 -6.71
N GLU A 345 10.08 -23.91 -7.08
CA GLU A 345 11.34 -24.14 -6.37
C GLU A 345 11.30 -23.66 -4.92
N THR A 346 10.67 -22.51 -4.67
CA THR A 346 10.51 -21.98 -3.32
C THR A 346 9.57 -22.84 -2.48
N LEU A 347 8.44 -23.30 -3.02
CA LEU A 347 7.56 -24.23 -2.31
C LEU A 347 8.27 -25.56 -2.04
N GLN A 348 9.01 -26.13 -2.99
CA GLN A 348 9.80 -27.34 -2.77
C GLN A 348 10.85 -27.15 -1.67
N ARG A 349 11.52 -26.00 -1.65
CA ARG A 349 12.50 -25.67 -0.60
C ARG A 349 11.81 -25.64 0.77
N ILE A 350 10.68 -24.93 0.90
CA ILE A 350 9.92 -24.83 2.17
C ILE A 350 9.47 -26.21 2.64
N LEU A 351 8.93 -27.05 1.74
CA LEU A 351 8.42 -28.37 2.06
C LEU A 351 9.49 -29.39 2.52
N ARG A 352 10.76 -29.10 2.26
CA ARG A 352 11.91 -29.92 2.65
C ARG A 352 12.63 -29.43 3.92
N LEU A 353 12.21 -28.29 4.47
CA LEU A 353 12.82 -27.75 5.69
C LEU A 353 12.56 -28.66 6.89
N PRO A 354 13.53 -28.80 7.79
CA PRO A 354 13.33 -29.39 9.10
C PRO A 354 12.31 -28.58 9.92
N ASN A 355 11.54 -29.24 10.79
CA ASN A 355 10.53 -28.57 11.59
C ASN A 355 11.09 -27.49 12.53
N ASP A 356 12.29 -27.65 13.03
CA ASP A 356 12.98 -26.64 13.85
C ASP A 356 13.33 -25.37 13.08
N GLU A 357 13.79 -25.48 11.83
CA GLU A 357 14.00 -24.33 10.95
C GLU A 357 12.69 -23.64 10.61
N ILE A 358 11.63 -24.40 10.34
CA ILE A 358 10.26 -23.86 10.11
C ILE A 358 9.82 -23.02 11.29
N GLN A 359 10.02 -23.50 12.52
CA GLN A 359 9.68 -22.77 13.75
C GLN A 359 10.49 -21.48 13.90
N GLN A 360 11.78 -21.55 13.66
CA GLN A 360 12.66 -20.36 13.73
C GLN A 360 12.22 -19.29 12.74
N ILE A 361 11.91 -19.67 11.48
CA ILE A 361 11.42 -18.73 10.46
C ILE A 361 10.06 -18.15 10.84
N SER A 362 9.13 -18.97 11.34
CA SER A 362 7.81 -18.53 11.78
C SER A 362 7.88 -17.54 12.96
N LEU A 363 8.75 -17.80 13.93
CA LEU A 363 9.00 -16.89 15.05
C LEU A 363 9.62 -15.57 14.57
N ALA A 364 10.64 -15.62 13.71
CA ALA A 364 11.26 -14.44 13.14
C ALA A 364 10.27 -13.63 12.27
N ALA A 365 9.37 -14.29 11.53
CA ALA A 365 8.28 -13.65 10.82
C ALA A 365 7.35 -12.92 11.79
N THR A 366 6.95 -13.57 12.87
CA THR A 366 6.06 -13.00 13.89
C THR A 366 6.66 -11.75 14.51
N GLU A 367 7.92 -11.78 14.94
CA GLU A 367 8.62 -10.62 15.51
C GLU A 367 8.72 -9.47 14.47
N THR A 368 9.03 -9.80 13.21
CA THR A 368 9.04 -8.80 12.13
C THR A 368 7.67 -8.18 11.93
N GLY A 369 6.60 -8.99 11.80
CA GLY A 369 5.24 -8.48 11.62
C GLY A 369 4.79 -7.58 12.77
N LYS A 370 5.10 -7.94 14.03
CA LYS A 370 4.80 -7.14 15.22
C LYS A 370 5.56 -5.81 15.25
N ALA A 371 6.81 -5.79 14.77
CA ALA A 371 7.61 -4.56 14.70
C ALA A 371 7.04 -3.54 13.69
N PHE A 372 6.26 -3.98 12.71
CA PHE A 372 5.57 -3.12 11.73
C PHE A 372 4.12 -2.80 12.14
N ASN A 373 3.86 -2.54 13.42
CA ASN A 373 2.54 -2.12 13.86
C ASN A 373 2.26 -0.63 13.54
N GLU A 374 0.97 -0.27 13.43
CA GLU A 374 0.54 1.09 13.06
C GLU A 374 1.08 2.18 14.00
N PRO A 375 0.98 2.05 15.35
CA PRO A 375 1.48 3.08 16.28
C PRO A 375 2.96 3.38 16.10
N ASP A 376 3.79 2.32 16.03
CA ASP A 376 5.24 2.46 15.93
C ASP A 376 5.65 3.06 14.58
N MET A 377 5.01 2.63 13.48
CA MET A 377 5.29 3.21 12.16
C MET A 377 4.85 4.68 12.09
N ALA A 378 3.72 5.04 12.67
CA ALA A 378 3.26 6.42 12.74
C ALA A 378 4.22 7.29 13.58
N LYS A 379 4.67 6.80 14.73
CA LYS A 379 5.64 7.47 15.61
C LYS A 379 7.00 7.66 14.92
N ARG A 380 7.51 6.60 14.27
CA ARG A 380 8.77 6.65 13.52
C ARG A 380 8.73 7.72 12.42
N TYR A 381 7.63 7.79 11.68
CA TYR A 381 7.46 8.78 10.62
C TYR A 381 7.35 10.20 11.19
N LEU A 382 6.55 10.41 12.24
CA LEU A 382 6.43 11.70 12.92
C LEU A 382 7.77 12.23 13.44
N ASN A 383 8.57 11.37 14.05
CA ASN A 383 9.89 11.73 14.56
C ASN A 383 10.82 12.20 13.43
N ARG A 384 10.76 11.56 12.25
CA ARG A 384 11.55 12.01 11.10
C ARG A 384 11.07 13.34 10.55
N ILE A 385 9.75 13.59 10.54
CA ILE A 385 9.18 14.89 10.16
C ILE A 385 9.66 15.98 11.15
N ARG A 386 9.54 15.76 12.46
CA ARG A 386 10.02 16.68 13.50
C ARG A 386 11.49 17.03 13.31
N GLN A 387 12.33 16.05 13.05
CA GLN A 387 13.75 16.27 12.78
C GLN A 387 13.97 17.19 11.57
N LEU A 388 13.29 16.94 10.45
CA LEU A 388 13.41 17.75 9.23
C LEU A 388 12.94 19.20 9.43
N VAL A 389 11.85 19.39 10.16
CA VAL A 389 11.34 20.74 10.47
C VAL A 389 12.37 21.51 11.30
N ARG A 390 13.02 20.90 12.30
CA ARG A 390 14.09 21.51 13.10
C ARG A 390 15.33 21.84 12.24
N GLU A 391 15.76 20.92 11.38
CA GLU A 391 16.89 21.11 10.46
C GLU A 391 16.68 22.32 9.52
N LYS A 392 15.44 22.67 9.22
CA LYS A 392 15.03 23.81 8.40
C LYS A 392 14.74 25.10 9.21
N GLY A 393 14.98 25.09 10.52
CA GLY A 393 14.75 26.25 11.40
C GLY A 393 13.30 26.48 11.80
N GLY A 394 12.43 25.48 11.63
CA GLY A 394 11.03 25.52 12.06
C GLY A 394 10.82 25.16 13.55
N ASN A 395 9.68 25.56 14.09
CA ASN A 395 9.23 25.12 15.42
C ASN A 395 8.63 23.71 15.33
N ALA A 396 9.31 22.70 15.89
CA ALA A 396 8.84 21.30 15.95
C ALA A 396 8.73 20.80 17.38
#